data_8fdb937975ffd44e668bd204e5483eac
#
_entry.id   8fdb937975ffd44e668bd204e5483eac
#
_cell.length_a   1.000
_cell.length_b   1.000
_cell.length_c   1.000
_cell.angle_alpha   90.00
_cell.angle_beta   90.00
_cell.angle_gamma   90.00
#
_symmetry.space_group_name_H-M   'P 1'
#
loop_
_entity.id
_entity.type
_entity.pdbx_description
1 polymer ?
#
loop_
_entity_poly.entity_id
_entity_poly.type
_entity_poly.pdbx_seq_one_letter_code
_entity_poly.pdbx_strand_id
1 'polypeptide(L)'
;DYSLHLDKFNVAVGLRYEHQKTDYYEYGVHQDEQSPVYNDIVPVALVGYEDKGWHASLSYRLIRNNPDYHMLSSSITYSSKYMYRSGDPLLVPQKHHVFILDAGSRWAFVNLFFDRTLDLYTRFLKPYNDETHPGVLLFTMASIPTTDTYGMNLNVSPKIGCWQPQLNGGMYFYDADVRSLGITRHWNKPQFYFELDNSFTFPDGWFLNVNGNISTAAKQSYSLIHREGTVNARLSKSFLEDALMITLTADDIFHTRYHYMDGYGVRSHILTRSYNDNQRFGIQISYKFNATKSKYKGTGAGQSEKQRL
;
A
#
# COMPACT_ATOMS: atom_id res chain seq x y z
N ASP A 1 -9.31 6.03 -25.72
CA ASP A 1 -8.71 4.70 -25.53
C ASP A 1 -9.07 3.81 -26.69
N TYR A 2 -8.14 3.01 -27.16
CA TYR A 2 -8.34 2.01 -28.20
C TYR A 2 -7.86 0.65 -27.69
N SER A 3 -8.63 -0.41 -27.94
CA SER A 3 -8.26 -1.78 -27.61
C SER A 3 -8.45 -2.70 -28.79
N LEU A 4 -7.49 -3.60 -29.00
CA LEU A 4 -7.47 -4.60 -30.05
C LEU A 4 -7.26 -5.97 -29.43
N HIS A 5 -8.12 -6.92 -29.80
CA HIS A 5 -8.03 -8.30 -29.41
C HIS A 5 -7.65 -9.18 -30.60
N LEU A 6 -6.52 -9.88 -30.52
CA LEU A 6 -5.93 -10.69 -31.55
C LEU A 6 -5.68 -12.11 -31.03
N ASP A 7 -6.67 -13.00 -31.15
CA ASP A 7 -6.58 -14.39 -30.69
C ASP A 7 -6.12 -14.44 -29.20
N LYS A 8 -4.84 -14.74 -28.98
CA LYS A 8 -4.23 -14.85 -27.65
C LYS A 8 -3.66 -13.54 -27.11
N PHE A 9 -3.62 -12.50 -27.94
CA PHE A 9 -3.06 -11.21 -27.56
C PHE A 9 -4.15 -10.17 -27.40
N ASN A 10 -3.98 -9.32 -26.41
CA ASN A 10 -4.74 -8.10 -26.25
C ASN A 10 -3.80 -6.89 -26.18
N VAL A 11 -4.13 -5.84 -26.89
CA VAL A 11 -3.38 -4.59 -26.89
C VAL A 11 -4.33 -3.47 -26.55
N ALA A 12 -3.97 -2.63 -25.59
CA ALA A 12 -4.72 -1.44 -25.27
C ALA A 12 -3.79 -0.23 -25.21
N VAL A 13 -4.21 0.88 -25.76
CA VAL A 13 -3.53 2.16 -25.72
C VAL A 13 -4.51 3.26 -25.42
N GLY A 14 -4.11 4.23 -24.64
CA GLY A 14 -4.94 5.38 -24.31
C GLY A 14 -4.09 6.64 -24.09
N LEU A 15 -4.69 7.77 -24.39
CA LEU A 15 -4.15 9.09 -24.10
C LEU A 15 -5.24 9.91 -23.43
N ARG A 16 -4.88 10.56 -22.33
CA ARG A 16 -5.74 11.52 -21.64
C ARG A 16 -5.01 12.84 -21.54
N TYR A 17 -5.69 13.92 -21.90
CA TYR A 17 -5.23 15.27 -21.63
C TYR A 17 -5.83 15.75 -20.32
N GLU A 18 -4.98 16.25 -19.44
CA GLU A 18 -5.36 16.83 -18.18
C GLU A 18 -4.96 18.30 -18.13
N HIS A 19 -5.95 19.17 -17.86
CA HIS A 19 -5.74 20.58 -17.60
C HIS A 19 -6.14 20.87 -16.16
N GLN A 20 -5.25 21.49 -15.40
CA GLN A 20 -5.53 21.93 -14.03
C GLN A 20 -5.03 23.33 -13.82
N LYS A 21 -5.90 24.17 -13.26
CA LYS A 21 -5.57 25.49 -12.76
C LYS A 21 -5.81 25.52 -11.25
N THR A 22 -4.84 26.05 -10.50
CA THR A 22 -4.97 26.26 -9.06
C THR A 22 -4.81 27.76 -8.81
N ASP A 23 -5.74 28.37 -8.08
CA ASP A 23 -5.64 29.76 -7.64
C ASP A 23 -5.40 29.77 -6.12
N TYR A 24 -4.28 30.32 -5.71
CA TYR A 24 -3.92 30.43 -4.30
C TYR A 24 -4.05 31.89 -3.82
N TYR A 25 -4.67 32.04 -2.65
CA TYR A 25 -4.87 33.34 -2.02
C TYR A 25 -4.27 33.34 -0.61
N GLU A 26 -3.44 34.33 -0.31
CA GLU A 26 -2.93 34.57 1.03
C GLU A 26 -3.50 35.90 1.55
N TYR A 27 -4.19 35.84 2.70
CA TYR A 27 -4.93 36.98 3.26
C TYR A 27 -5.85 37.71 2.25
N GLY A 28 -6.46 36.94 1.32
CA GLY A 28 -7.34 37.49 0.28
C GLY A 28 -6.62 38.08 -0.94
N VAL A 29 -5.30 38.04 -0.98
CA VAL A 29 -4.49 38.51 -2.12
C VAL A 29 -4.06 37.28 -2.94
N HIS A 30 -4.34 37.33 -4.25
CA HIS A 30 -3.94 36.26 -5.18
C HIS A 30 -2.40 36.23 -5.30
N GLN A 31 -1.83 35.02 -5.24
CA GLN A 31 -0.40 34.77 -5.33
C GLN A 31 -0.09 34.08 -6.66
N ASP A 32 0.40 34.80 -7.65
CA ASP A 32 0.63 34.30 -9.00
C ASP A 32 1.64 33.14 -9.04
N GLU A 33 2.74 33.22 -8.27
CA GLU A 33 3.78 32.19 -8.21
C GLU A 33 3.27 30.86 -7.63
N GLN A 34 2.23 30.92 -6.82
CA GLN A 34 1.61 29.77 -6.16
C GLN A 34 0.30 29.33 -6.83
N SER A 35 -0.01 29.92 -8.00
CA SER A 35 -1.22 29.69 -8.79
C SER A 35 -0.90 29.06 -10.14
N PRO A 36 -0.26 27.88 -10.18
CA PRO A 36 0.21 27.30 -11.43
C PRO A 36 -0.92 26.73 -12.28
N VAL A 37 -0.65 26.70 -13.61
CA VAL A 37 -1.47 25.98 -14.58
C VAL A 37 -0.67 24.80 -15.12
N TYR A 38 -1.23 23.63 -15.04
CA TYR A 38 -0.63 22.39 -15.52
C TYR A 38 -1.40 21.85 -16.73
N ASN A 39 -0.65 21.39 -17.73
CA ASN A 39 -1.18 20.75 -18.92
C ASN A 39 -0.37 19.46 -19.14
N ASP A 40 -0.99 18.32 -19.00
CA ASP A 40 -0.31 17.04 -19.09
C ASP A 40 -1.02 16.10 -20.04
N ILE A 41 -0.22 15.32 -20.79
CA ILE A 41 -0.69 14.16 -21.55
C ILE A 41 -0.36 12.92 -20.73
N VAL A 42 -1.38 12.14 -20.41
CA VAL A 42 -1.31 10.95 -19.55
C VAL A 42 -1.53 9.71 -20.40
N PRO A 43 -0.45 9.08 -20.88
CA PRO A 43 -0.52 7.87 -21.69
C PRO A 43 -0.72 6.62 -20.84
N VAL A 44 -1.36 5.61 -21.46
CA VAL A 44 -1.43 4.24 -20.97
C VAL A 44 -1.23 3.29 -22.15
N ALA A 45 -0.48 2.21 -21.93
CA ALA A 45 -0.30 1.14 -22.91
C ALA A 45 -0.27 -0.20 -22.18
N LEU A 46 -0.87 -1.23 -22.79
CA LEU A 46 -0.88 -2.58 -22.28
C LEU A 46 -0.80 -3.56 -23.46
N VAL A 47 0.05 -4.57 -23.30
CA VAL A 47 0.10 -5.76 -24.14
C VAL A 47 -0.06 -6.97 -23.23
N GLY A 48 -1.07 -7.79 -23.51
CA GLY A 48 -1.35 -9.02 -22.78
C GLY A 48 -1.31 -10.23 -23.69
N TYR A 49 -0.97 -11.36 -23.10
CA TYR A 49 -0.99 -12.69 -23.71
C TYR A 49 -1.69 -13.67 -22.79
N GLU A 50 -2.60 -14.49 -23.33
CA GLU A 50 -3.29 -15.54 -22.58
C GLU A 50 -3.41 -16.80 -23.43
N ASP A 51 -2.93 -17.94 -22.90
CA ASP A 51 -3.05 -19.25 -23.52
C ASP A 51 -3.02 -20.37 -22.46
N LYS A 52 -3.99 -21.29 -22.55
CA LYS A 52 -4.05 -22.55 -21.75
C LYS A 52 -3.84 -22.37 -20.24
N GLY A 53 -4.33 -21.26 -19.69
CA GLY A 53 -4.23 -20.93 -18.26
C GLY A 53 -2.88 -20.30 -17.87
N TRP A 54 -2.06 -19.91 -18.82
CA TRP A 54 -0.95 -18.99 -18.66
C TRP A 54 -1.36 -17.60 -19.12
N HIS A 55 -0.94 -16.60 -18.39
CA HIS A 55 -1.11 -15.20 -18.76
C HIS A 55 0.20 -14.45 -18.56
N ALA A 56 0.43 -13.48 -19.39
CA ALA A 56 1.50 -12.51 -19.23
C ALA A 56 1.02 -11.15 -19.74
N SER A 57 1.42 -10.07 -19.09
CA SER A 57 1.13 -8.73 -19.56
C SER A 57 2.26 -7.77 -19.24
N LEU A 58 2.50 -6.85 -20.17
CA LEU A 58 3.37 -5.71 -19.97
C LEU A 58 2.52 -4.45 -20.08
N SER A 59 2.58 -3.60 -19.07
CA SER A 59 1.87 -2.34 -19.04
C SER A 59 2.78 -1.17 -18.71
N TYR A 60 2.46 -0.03 -19.29
CA TYR A 60 2.99 1.27 -18.93
C TYR A 60 1.86 2.24 -18.69
N ARG A 61 2.00 3.06 -17.65
CA ARG A 61 1.07 4.16 -17.38
C ARG A 61 1.78 5.34 -16.73
N LEU A 62 1.39 6.53 -17.14
CA LEU A 62 1.69 7.73 -16.39
C LEU A 62 0.54 8.00 -15.42
N ILE A 63 0.86 8.21 -14.15
CA ILE A 63 -0.10 8.63 -13.12
C ILE A 63 0.34 10.00 -12.63
N ARG A 64 -0.59 10.93 -12.59
CA ARG A 64 -0.37 12.25 -12.01
C ARG A 64 -1.15 12.36 -10.71
N ASN A 65 -0.44 12.70 -9.63
CA ASN A 65 -1.04 12.95 -8.32
C ASN A 65 -0.82 14.40 -7.93
N ASN A 66 -1.91 15.08 -7.59
CA ASN A 66 -1.86 16.46 -7.13
C ASN A 66 -1.68 16.47 -5.61
N PRO A 67 -0.92 17.45 -5.05
CA PRO A 67 -0.89 17.63 -3.61
C PRO A 67 -2.26 18.09 -3.10
N ASP A 68 -2.64 17.57 -1.94
CA ASP A 68 -3.87 18.02 -1.26
C ASP A 68 -3.75 19.48 -0.81
N TYR A 69 -4.86 20.21 -0.72
CA TYR A 69 -4.85 21.63 -0.34
C TYR A 69 -4.18 21.89 1.02
N HIS A 70 -4.31 20.98 1.98
CA HIS A 70 -3.65 21.12 3.27
C HIS A 70 -2.13 21.00 3.19
N MET A 71 -1.60 20.30 2.17
CA MET A 71 -0.16 20.20 1.91
C MET A 71 0.40 21.48 1.28
N LEU A 72 -0.45 22.26 0.60
CA LEU A 72 -0.11 23.53 -0.03
C LEU A 72 -0.24 24.73 0.92
N SER A 73 -0.83 24.56 2.11
CA SER A 73 -1.05 25.66 3.03
C SER A 73 0.24 26.12 3.69
N SER A 74 0.60 27.41 3.54
CA SER A 74 1.74 28.04 4.24
C SER A 74 1.46 28.32 5.73
N SER A 75 0.22 28.14 6.18
CA SER A 75 -0.19 28.44 7.55
C SER A 75 0.57 27.56 8.56
N ILE A 76 1.18 28.23 9.55
CA ILE A 76 1.89 27.53 10.62
C ILE A 76 0.91 27.16 11.72
N THR A 77 0.83 25.86 12.02
CA THR A 77 -0.02 25.32 13.08
C THR A 77 0.83 24.83 14.24
N TYR A 78 0.47 25.25 15.45
CA TYR A 78 1.09 24.76 16.69
C TYR A 78 0.68 23.31 16.95
N SER A 79 1.65 22.42 17.04
CA SER A 79 1.44 21.01 17.35
C SER A 79 1.88 20.65 18.77
N SER A 80 3.03 21.21 19.18
CA SER A 80 3.55 21.08 20.54
C SER A 80 4.58 22.16 20.80
N LYS A 81 5.09 22.26 22.05
CA LYS A 81 6.15 23.19 22.43
C LYS A 81 7.39 23.11 21.52
N TYR A 82 7.66 21.94 20.95
CA TYR A 82 8.87 21.69 20.15
C TYR A 82 8.57 21.38 18.69
N MET A 83 7.31 21.45 18.27
CA MET A 83 6.93 21.09 16.90
C MET A 83 5.80 21.96 16.35
N TYR A 84 6.07 22.60 15.24
CA TYR A 84 5.09 23.31 14.42
C TYR A 84 4.84 22.52 13.14
N ARG A 85 3.74 22.77 12.46
CA ARG A 85 3.36 22.17 11.19
C ARG A 85 3.03 23.25 10.15
N SER A 86 3.42 22.98 8.92
CA SER A 86 3.05 23.78 7.74
C SER A 86 3.01 22.86 6.53
N GLY A 87 2.32 23.29 5.47
CA GLY A 87 2.53 22.74 4.14
C GLY A 87 3.63 23.49 3.39
N ASP A 88 3.66 23.28 2.07
CA ASP A 88 4.54 23.98 1.13
C ASP A 88 3.73 24.37 -0.11
N PRO A 89 3.43 25.66 -0.33
CA PRO A 89 2.63 26.10 -1.48
C PRO A 89 3.33 25.96 -2.83
N LEU A 90 4.63 25.65 -2.83
CA LEU A 90 5.42 25.46 -4.05
C LEU A 90 5.46 24.01 -4.52
N LEU A 91 4.75 23.10 -3.86
CA LEU A 91 4.65 21.71 -4.31
C LEU A 91 4.00 21.64 -5.69
N VAL A 92 4.61 20.84 -6.55
CA VAL A 92 4.08 20.54 -7.88
C VAL A 92 3.47 19.13 -7.90
N PRO A 93 2.58 18.82 -8.85
CA PRO A 93 2.05 17.47 -9.00
C PRO A 93 3.15 16.45 -9.27
N GLN A 94 3.16 15.36 -8.51
CA GLN A 94 4.08 14.28 -8.77
C GLN A 94 3.61 13.42 -9.95
N LYS A 95 4.57 12.92 -10.74
CA LYS A 95 4.32 12.09 -11.92
C LYS A 95 5.00 10.74 -11.75
N HIS A 96 4.20 9.68 -11.84
CA HIS A 96 4.66 8.30 -11.75
C HIS A 96 4.68 7.66 -13.14
N HIS A 97 5.85 7.29 -13.61
CA HIS A 97 6.04 6.45 -14.80
C HIS A 97 6.12 4.99 -14.36
N VAL A 98 4.99 4.29 -14.45
CA VAL A 98 4.86 2.93 -13.90
C VAL A 98 4.91 1.90 -15.03
N PHE A 99 5.87 0.99 -14.94
CA PHE A 99 6.00 -0.19 -15.81
C PHE A 99 5.75 -1.43 -14.98
N ILE A 100 4.89 -2.32 -15.47
CA ILE A 100 4.55 -3.56 -14.79
C ILE A 100 4.61 -4.70 -15.78
N LEU A 101 5.34 -5.75 -15.44
CA LEU A 101 5.33 -7.04 -16.09
C LEU A 101 4.71 -8.07 -15.16
N ASP A 102 3.57 -8.59 -15.54
CA ASP A 102 2.85 -9.65 -14.85
C ASP A 102 2.95 -10.94 -15.64
N ALA A 103 3.20 -12.05 -14.96
CA ALA A 103 3.12 -13.37 -15.58
C ALA A 103 2.63 -14.39 -14.55
N GLY A 104 1.82 -15.34 -14.99
CA GLY A 104 1.33 -16.31 -14.06
C GLY A 104 0.58 -17.47 -14.69
N SER A 105 0.24 -18.39 -13.82
CA SER A 105 -0.59 -19.55 -14.11
C SER A 105 -1.55 -19.80 -12.94
N ARG A 106 -2.27 -20.93 -12.96
CA ARG A 106 -3.32 -21.25 -11.98
C ARG A 106 -2.89 -21.13 -10.50
N TRP A 107 -1.62 -21.37 -10.19
CA TRP A 107 -1.13 -21.47 -8.81
C TRP A 107 0.14 -20.65 -8.56
N ALA A 108 0.71 -20.02 -9.58
CA ALA A 108 1.90 -19.18 -9.44
C ALA A 108 1.74 -17.90 -10.25
N PHE A 109 2.12 -16.79 -9.64
CA PHE A 109 2.07 -15.46 -10.23
C PHE A 109 3.33 -14.69 -9.85
N VAL A 110 3.92 -14.01 -10.83
CA VAL A 110 5.05 -13.10 -10.64
C VAL A 110 4.70 -11.73 -11.20
N ASN A 111 5.07 -10.71 -10.47
CA ASN A 111 4.94 -9.31 -10.84
C ASN A 111 6.30 -8.64 -10.73
N LEU A 112 6.78 -8.02 -11.80
CA LEU A 112 7.95 -7.16 -11.80
C LEU A 112 7.47 -5.73 -12.04
N PHE A 113 7.98 -4.78 -11.28
CA PHE A 113 7.58 -3.39 -11.44
C PHE A 113 8.77 -2.43 -11.37
N PHE A 114 8.63 -1.35 -12.08
CA PHE A 114 9.48 -0.18 -12.03
C PHE A 114 8.61 1.08 -12.00
N ASP A 115 8.79 1.92 -11.01
CA ASP A 115 8.12 3.21 -10.86
C ASP A 115 9.18 4.31 -10.73
N ARG A 116 9.26 5.19 -11.72
CA ARG A 116 9.99 6.45 -11.62
C ARG A 116 9.02 7.57 -11.28
N THR A 117 9.17 8.08 -10.08
CA THR A 117 8.39 9.22 -9.61
C THR A 117 9.20 10.50 -9.75
N LEU A 118 8.64 11.47 -10.46
CA LEU A 118 9.16 12.84 -10.55
C LEU A 118 8.42 13.69 -9.53
N ASP A 119 9.16 14.59 -8.87
CA ASP A 119 8.64 15.56 -7.89
C ASP A 119 7.87 14.91 -6.74
N LEU A 120 8.40 13.78 -6.20
CA LEU A 120 7.80 13.10 -5.06
C LEU A 120 7.73 14.06 -3.86
N TYR A 121 6.52 14.48 -3.49
CA TYR A 121 6.35 15.24 -2.26
C TYR A 121 6.24 14.30 -1.05
N THR A 122 6.96 14.66 -0.01
CA THR A 122 7.02 13.89 1.24
C THR A 122 6.99 14.79 2.45
N ARG A 123 6.57 14.26 3.58
CA ARG A 123 6.67 14.94 4.87
C ARG A 123 8.12 15.03 5.31
N PHE A 124 8.52 16.18 5.77
CA PHE A 124 9.90 16.47 6.13
C PHE A 124 10.00 17.26 7.42
N LEU A 125 11.05 16.98 8.19
CA LEU A 125 11.30 17.63 9.45
C LEU A 125 12.59 18.45 9.36
N LYS A 126 12.48 19.76 9.64
CA LYS A 126 13.62 20.69 9.67
C LYS A 126 13.54 21.62 10.86
N PRO A 127 14.65 22.27 11.29
CA PRO A 127 14.58 23.35 12.26
C PRO A 127 13.62 24.45 11.78
N TYR A 128 12.80 24.98 12.69
CA TYR A 128 11.87 26.07 12.35
C TYR A 128 12.61 27.41 12.20
N ASN A 129 13.24 27.84 13.29
CA ASN A 129 14.08 29.01 13.34
C ASN A 129 15.02 28.90 14.54
N ASP A 130 16.30 28.63 14.29
CA ASP A 130 17.28 28.39 15.35
C ASP A 130 17.59 29.63 16.18
N GLU A 131 17.37 30.85 15.61
CA GLU A 131 17.67 32.12 16.31
C GLU A 131 16.57 32.51 17.29
N THR A 132 15.30 32.41 16.85
CA THR A 132 14.16 32.90 17.65
C THR A 132 13.46 31.76 18.41
N HIS A 133 13.56 30.53 17.91
CA HIS A 133 12.90 29.34 18.46
C HIS A 133 13.88 28.16 18.49
N PRO A 134 14.95 28.24 19.30
CA PRO A 134 15.95 27.16 19.35
C PRO A 134 15.32 25.85 19.80
N GLY A 135 15.61 24.78 19.05
CA GLY A 135 15.10 23.43 19.33
C GLY A 135 13.65 23.18 18.91
N VAL A 136 13.00 24.13 18.23
CA VAL A 136 11.68 23.91 17.61
C VAL A 136 11.84 23.37 16.21
N LEU A 137 11.13 22.30 15.90
CA LEU A 137 11.13 21.65 14.60
C LEU A 137 9.88 22.03 13.82
N LEU A 138 10.02 22.23 12.51
CA LEU A 138 8.93 22.40 11.56
C LEU A 138 8.72 21.08 10.81
N PHE A 139 7.55 20.50 10.98
CA PHE A 139 7.06 19.36 10.20
C PHE A 139 6.31 19.90 8.98
N THR A 140 6.91 19.82 7.83
CA THR A 140 6.44 20.42 6.59
C THR A 140 6.47 19.42 5.44
N MET A 141 6.14 19.88 4.25
CA MET A 141 6.30 19.13 3.02
C MET A 141 7.62 19.50 2.34
N ALA A 142 8.15 18.59 1.55
CA ALA A 142 9.30 18.81 0.68
C ALA A 142 9.17 17.98 -0.59
N SER A 143 9.81 18.40 -1.68
CA SER A 143 9.86 17.65 -2.93
C SER A 143 11.22 16.98 -3.11
N ILE A 144 11.19 15.71 -3.55
CA ILE A 144 12.34 14.95 -4.02
C ILE A 144 12.23 14.88 -5.54
N PRO A 145 13.19 15.45 -6.31
CA PRO A 145 13.06 15.60 -7.76
C PRO A 145 12.85 14.28 -8.51
N THR A 146 13.56 13.22 -8.11
CA THR A 146 13.43 11.90 -8.74
C THR A 146 13.59 10.80 -7.71
N THR A 147 12.70 9.81 -7.81
CA THR A 147 12.72 8.62 -7.00
C THR A 147 12.44 7.42 -7.88
N ASP A 148 13.28 6.40 -7.80
CA ASP A 148 13.10 5.15 -8.50
C ASP A 148 12.74 4.03 -7.53
N THR A 149 11.66 3.35 -7.80
CA THR A 149 11.22 2.16 -7.04
C THR A 149 11.09 1.00 -8.01
N TYR A 150 11.72 -0.10 -7.71
CA TYR A 150 11.59 -1.32 -8.50
C TYR A 150 11.64 -2.55 -7.62
N GLY A 151 10.98 -3.58 -8.09
CA GLY A 151 10.93 -4.81 -7.33
C GLY A 151 10.23 -5.95 -8.02
N MET A 152 10.07 -7.00 -7.25
CA MET A 152 9.45 -8.25 -7.66
C MET A 152 8.54 -8.75 -6.54
N ASN A 153 7.37 -9.23 -6.93
CA ASN A 153 6.44 -9.97 -6.07
C ASN A 153 6.23 -11.36 -6.66
N LEU A 154 6.24 -12.36 -5.82
CA LEU A 154 5.93 -13.75 -6.14
C LEU A 154 4.77 -14.21 -5.27
N ASN A 155 3.74 -14.78 -5.89
CA ASN A 155 2.66 -15.47 -5.21
C ASN A 155 2.62 -16.92 -5.69
N VAL A 156 2.55 -17.85 -4.75
CA VAL A 156 2.42 -19.28 -5.03
C VAL A 156 1.35 -19.88 -4.12
N SER A 157 0.29 -20.44 -4.70
CA SER A 157 -0.86 -20.94 -3.94
C SER A 157 -1.41 -22.25 -4.49
N PRO A 158 -0.65 -23.37 -4.43
CA PRO A 158 -1.12 -24.67 -4.88
C PRO A 158 -2.13 -25.26 -3.88
N LYS A 159 -2.94 -26.19 -4.35
CA LYS A 159 -3.79 -27.03 -3.51
C LYS A 159 -3.23 -28.44 -3.47
N ILE A 160 -2.82 -28.92 -2.29
CA ILE A 160 -2.16 -30.22 -2.10
C ILE A 160 -2.97 -31.04 -1.09
N GLY A 161 -3.98 -31.73 -1.57
CA GLY A 161 -4.87 -32.49 -0.71
C GLY A 161 -5.62 -31.63 0.30
N CYS A 162 -5.41 -31.88 1.59
CA CYS A 162 -5.97 -31.08 2.69
C CYS A 162 -5.21 -29.79 2.96
N TRP A 163 -4.02 -29.61 2.41
CA TRP A 163 -3.15 -28.46 2.60
C TRP A 163 -3.27 -27.46 1.46
N GLN A 164 -3.48 -26.20 1.80
CA GLN A 164 -3.55 -25.07 0.88
C GLN A 164 -2.57 -23.98 1.35
N PRO A 165 -1.28 -24.08 0.98
CA PRO A 165 -0.33 -23.03 1.28
C PRO A 165 -0.56 -21.82 0.35
N GLN A 166 -0.34 -20.62 0.90
CA GLN A 166 -0.20 -19.39 0.15
C GLN A 166 1.13 -18.75 0.54
N LEU A 167 2.03 -18.69 -0.41
CA LEU A 167 3.32 -18.07 -0.27
C LEU A 167 3.29 -16.75 -1.03
N ASN A 168 3.50 -15.65 -0.31
CA ASN A 168 3.77 -14.34 -0.87
C ASN A 168 5.18 -13.95 -0.47
N GLY A 169 5.96 -13.48 -1.42
CA GLY A 169 7.30 -13.00 -1.13
C GLY A 169 7.75 -12.02 -2.18
N GLY A 170 8.70 -11.20 -1.83
CA GLY A 170 9.21 -10.25 -2.77
C GLY A 170 10.37 -9.45 -2.27
N MET A 171 10.82 -8.61 -3.15
CA MET A 171 11.87 -7.64 -2.93
C MET A 171 11.45 -6.33 -3.57
N TYR A 172 11.69 -5.24 -2.89
CA TYR A 172 11.66 -3.93 -3.53
C TYR A 172 12.87 -3.09 -3.13
N PHE A 173 13.23 -2.25 -4.04
CA PHE A 173 14.36 -1.36 -3.95
C PHE A 173 13.86 0.05 -4.19
N TYR A 174 14.25 0.95 -3.31
CA TYR A 174 13.84 2.34 -3.36
C TYR A 174 15.10 3.22 -3.38
N ASP A 175 15.25 3.98 -4.45
CA ASP A 175 16.36 4.92 -4.61
C ASP A 175 15.83 6.35 -4.75
N ALA A 176 16.16 7.20 -3.80
CA ALA A 176 15.74 8.59 -3.77
C ALA A 176 16.93 9.48 -3.44
N ASP A 177 17.17 10.50 -4.24
CA ASP A 177 18.20 11.50 -3.93
C ASP A 177 17.68 12.51 -2.89
N VAL A 178 17.91 12.17 -1.63
CA VAL A 178 17.51 13.00 -0.49
C VAL A 178 18.48 14.13 -0.17
N ARG A 179 19.56 14.33 -0.97
CA ARG A 179 20.50 15.43 -0.80
C ARG A 179 19.85 16.78 -1.02
N SER A 180 18.83 16.85 -1.88
CA SER A 180 17.99 18.03 -2.06
C SER A 180 17.32 18.49 -0.76
N LEU A 181 17.13 17.60 0.21
CA LEU A 181 16.61 17.87 1.53
C LEU A 181 17.68 18.23 2.57
N GLY A 182 18.95 18.36 2.15
CA GLY A 182 20.09 18.56 3.05
C GLY A 182 20.49 17.32 3.86
N ILE A 183 20.00 16.15 3.46
CA ILE A 183 20.31 14.87 4.11
C ILE A 183 21.46 14.21 3.35
N THR A 184 22.60 14.07 4.01
CA THR A 184 23.82 13.48 3.40
C THR A 184 23.87 11.97 3.46
N ARG A 185 22.97 11.32 4.21
CA ARG A 185 22.93 9.88 4.34
C ARG A 185 22.27 9.25 3.10
N HIS A 186 23.00 8.32 2.51
CA HIS A 186 22.49 7.52 1.40
C HIS A 186 22.51 6.06 1.79
N TRP A 187 21.33 5.44 1.85
CA TRP A 187 21.19 4.02 2.10
C TRP A 187 20.58 3.33 0.90
N ASN A 188 21.29 2.33 0.45
CA ASN A 188 20.92 1.53 -0.70
C ASN A 188 20.73 0.08 -0.25
N LYS A 189 19.61 -0.20 0.45
CA LYS A 189 19.28 -1.55 0.92
C LYS A 189 17.92 -1.96 0.41
N PRO A 190 17.82 -3.06 -0.37
CA PRO A 190 16.54 -3.63 -0.74
C PRO A 190 15.78 -4.10 0.51
N GLN A 191 14.48 -4.02 0.48
CA GLN A 191 13.62 -4.70 1.43
C GLN A 191 13.21 -6.04 0.85
N PHE A 192 13.33 -7.09 1.66
CA PHE A 192 12.73 -8.38 1.37
C PHE A 192 11.56 -8.57 2.33
N TYR A 193 10.50 -9.16 1.82
CA TYR A 193 9.38 -9.60 2.64
C TYR A 193 8.97 -11.01 2.23
N PHE A 194 8.44 -11.72 3.19
CA PHE A 194 7.99 -13.08 3.04
C PHE A 194 6.77 -13.29 3.93
N GLU A 195 5.72 -13.84 3.38
CA GLU A 195 4.50 -14.20 4.07
C GLU A 195 4.12 -15.62 3.67
N LEU A 196 3.82 -16.43 4.65
CA LEU A 196 3.36 -17.80 4.46
C LEU A 196 2.06 -17.99 5.24
N ASP A 197 1.00 -18.34 4.53
CA ASP A 197 -0.27 -18.79 5.10
C ASP A 197 -0.45 -20.27 4.81
N ASN A 198 -0.56 -21.08 5.85
CA ASN A 198 -0.80 -22.51 5.73
C ASN A 198 -2.20 -22.84 6.25
N SER A 199 -3.10 -23.20 5.37
CA SER A 199 -4.44 -23.65 5.70
C SER A 199 -4.57 -25.16 5.49
N PHE A 200 -5.06 -25.85 6.51
CA PHE A 200 -5.32 -27.29 6.50
C PHE A 200 -6.79 -27.55 6.80
N THR A 201 -7.45 -28.27 5.90
CA THR A 201 -8.82 -28.74 6.09
C THR A 201 -8.80 -30.23 6.26
N PHE A 202 -9.07 -30.71 7.49
CA PHE A 202 -9.09 -32.13 7.82
C PHE A 202 -10.52 -32.67 7.82
N PRO A 203 -10.69 -33.99 7.80
CA PRO A 203 -11.98 -34.62 8.02
C PRO A 203 -12.65 -34.21 9.33
N ASP A 204 -13.93 -34.49 9.47
CA ASP A 204 -14.73 -34.23 10.68
C ASP A 204 -14.79 -32.77 11.10
N GLY A 205 -14.64 -31.82 10.15
CA GLY A 205 -14.80 -30.37 10.41
C GLY A 205 -13.67 -29.73 11.18
N TRP A 206 -12.46 -30.26 11.16
CA TRP A 206 -11.27 -29.62 11.67
C TRP A 206 -10.65 -28.69 10.62
N PHE A 207 -10.27 -27.51 11.06
CA PHE A 207 -9.52 -26.54 10.26
C PHE A 207 -8.38 -25.95 11.08
N LEU A 208 -7.18 -25.98 10.53
CA LEU A 208 -5.99 -25.33 11.10
C LEU A 208 -5.45 -24.31 10.10
N ASN A 209 -5.19 -23.11 10.57
CA ASN A 209 -4.45 -22.10 9.84
C ASN A 209 -3.26 -21.64 10.68
N VAL A 210 -2.08 -21.62 10.07
CA VAL A 210 -0.87 -21.05 10.66
C VAL A 210 -0.29 -20.10 9.65
N ASN A 211 -0.24 -18.82 9.97
CA ASN A 211 0.33 -17.80 9.12
C ASN A 211 1.44 -17.02 9.82
N GLY A 212 2.36 -16.54 9.03
CA GLY A 212 3.45 -15.71 9.50
C GLY A 212 4.01 -14.83 8.41
N ASN A 213 4.54 -13.70 8.79
CA ASN A 213 5.24 -12.79 7.90
C ASN A 213 6.56 -12.33 8.54
N ILE A 214 7.50 -11.96 7.68
CA ILE A 214 8.75 -11.32 8.06
C ILE A 214 9.16 -10.32 6.97
N SER A 215 9.64 -9.16 7.38
CA SER A 215 10.28 -8.20 6.49
C SER A 215 11.66 -7.79 7.02
N THR A 216 12.59 -7.57 6.11
CA THR A 216 13.90 -7.01 6.45
C THR A 216 13.81 -5.50 6.66
N ALA A 217 14.85 -4.91 7.23
CA ALA A 217 14.93 -3.46 7.31
C ALA A 217 14.86 -2.83 5.90
N ALA A 218 14.13 -1.72 5.78
CA ALA A 218 13.96 -0.95 4.55
C ALA A 218 14.45 0.48 4.71
N LYS A 219 14.94 1.04 3.61
CA LYS A 219 15.13 2.48 3.49
C LYS A 219 13.91 3.08 2.80
N GLN A 220 13.32 4.10 3.43
CA GLN A 220 12.25 4.89 2.81
C GLN A 220 12.60 6.37 2.93
N SER A 221 12.94 6.99 1.80
CA SER A 221 13.39 8.41 1.75
C SER A 221 14.49 8.71 2.78
N TYR A 222 14.13 9.34 3.88
CA TYR A 222 14.99 9.71 5.00
C TYR A 222 14.78 8.83 6.25
N SER A 223 14.06 7.73 6.11
CA SER A 223 13.73 6.82 7.23
C SER A 223 14.28 5.43 7.02
N LEU A 224 14.73 4.81 8.08
CA LEU A 224 15.03 3.40 8.16
C LEU A 224 13.93 2.70 8.96
N ILE A 225 13.21 1.80 8.33
CA ILE A 225 12.29 0.90 9.00
C ILE A 225 13.04 -0.37 9.35
N HIS A 226 12.96 -0.78 10.61
CA HIS A 226 13.62 -2.00 11.07
C HIS A 226 12.83 -3.24 10.65
N ARG A 227 13.51 -4.40 10.76
CA ARG A 227 12.86 -5.69 10.52
C ARG A 227 11.68 -5.89 11.46
N GLU A 228 10.63 -6.49 10.95
CA GLU A 228 9.48 -6.92 11.75
C GLU A 228 8.97 -8.27 11.27
N GLY A 229 8.21 -8.95 12.10
CA GLY A 229 7.59 -10.22 11.75
C GLY A 229 6.61 -10.67 12.82
N THR A 230 5.68 -11.54 12.43
CA THR A 230 4.69 -12.10 13.34
C THR A 230 4.32 -13.52 12.91
N VAL A 231 3.87 -14.31 13.87
CA VAL A 231 3.29 -15.64 13.64
C VAL A 231 1.96 -15.72 14.38
N ASN A 232 0.94 -16.20 13.67
CA ASN A 232 -0.42 -16.39 14.19
C ASN A 232 -0.89 -17.81 13.92
N ALA A 233 -1.80 -18.32 14.74
CA ALA A 233 -2.44 -19.61 14.55
C ALA A 233 -3.93 -19.54 14.86
N ARG A 234 -4.70 -20.32 14.12
CA ARG A 234 -6.14 -20.52 14.32
C ARG A 234 -6.47 -22.00 14.18
N LEU A 235 -7.13 -22.56 15.19
CA LEU A 235 -7.66 -23.91 15.16
C LEU A 235 -9.18 -23.85 15.33
N SER A 236 -9.92 -24.38 14.38
CA SER A 236 -11.38 -24.42 14.43
C SER A 236 -11.89 -25.84 14.34
N LYS A 237 -13.00 -26.12 15.03
CA LYS A 237 -13.73 -27.36 14.97
C LYS A 237 -15.22 -27.09 14.81
N SER A 238 -15.82 -27.69 13.79
CA SER A 238 -17.25 -27.69 13.58
C SER A 238 -17.89 -28.94 14.24
N PHE A 239 -19.06 -28.71 14.83
CA PHE A 239 -19.91 -29.72 15.47
C PHE A 239 -21.36 -29.55 14.99
N LEU A 240 -22.21 -30.54 15.24
CA LEU A 240 -23.65 -30.47 14.98
C LEU A 240 -23.97 -30.07 13.53
N GLU A 241 -23.36 -30.75 12.56
CA GLU A 241 -23.56 -30.46 11.13
C GLU A 241 -23.29 -28.96 10.79
N ASP A 242 -22.20 -28.42 11.30
CA ASP A 242 -21.77 -27.02 11.16
C ASP A 242 -22.66 -26.00 11.87
N ALA A 243 -23.57 -26.44 12.74
CA ALA A 243 -24.34 -25.48 13.54
C ALA A 243 -23.54 -24.86 14.70
N LEU A 244 -22.58 -25.61 15.27
CA LEU A 244 -21.71 -25.14 16.34
C LEU A 244 -20.25 -25.11 15.84
N MET A 245 -19.56 -23.99 15.96
CA MET A 245 -18.14 -23.86 15.66
C MET A 245 -17.40 -23.27 16.87
N ILE A 246 -16.34 -23.96 17.26
CA ILE A 246 -15.39 -23.47 18.28
C ILE A 246 -14.08 -23.13 17.58
N THR A 247 -13.57 -21.94 17.82
CA THR A 247 -12.32 -21.45 17.24
C THR A 247 -11.39 -20.97 18.35
N LEU A 248 -10.16 -21.48 18.35
CA LEU A 248 -9.05 -21.00 19.14
C LEU A 248 -8.18 -20.11 18.27
N THR A 249 -7.78 -18.97 18.76
CA THR A 249 -6.87 -18.03 18.08
C THR A 249 -5.68 -17.71 18.96
N ALA A 250 -4.52 -17.56 18.32
CA ALA A 250 -3.30 -17.08 18.93
C ALA A 250 -2.65 -16.09 17.97
N ASP A 251 -2.68 -14.81 18.30
CA ASP A 251 -2.11 -13.72 17.50
C ASP A 251 -0.76 -13.33 18.10
N ASP A 252 0.21 -13.05 17.25
CA ASP A 252 1.58 -12.65 17.62
C ASP A 252 2.20 -13.56 18.69
N ILE A 253 2.19 -14.88 18.42
CA ILE A 253 2.54 -15.95 19.36
C ILE A 253 3.88 -15.69 20.05
N PHE A 254 4.86 -15.15 19.32
CA PHE A 254 6.22 -14.90 19.82
C PHE A 254 6.43 -13.46 20.29
N HIS A 255 5.38 -12.64 20.30
CA HIS A 255 5.45 -11.25 20.74
C HIS A 255 6.54 -10.45 20.01
N THR A 256 6.54 -10.53 18.67
CA THR A 256 7.62 -9.98 17.82
C THR A 256 7.14 -8.84 16.91
N ARG A 257 5.89 -8.44 16.99
CA ARG A 257 5.32 -7.37 16.16
C ARG A 257 5.63 -5.99 16.75
N TYR A 258 6.85 -5.52 16.50
CA TYR A 258 7.31 -4.18 16.87
C TYR A 258 7.51 -3.34 15.62
N HIS A 259 7.07 -2.09 15.64
CA HIS A 259 7.37 -1.15 14.57
C HIS A 259 8.41 -0.14 15.06
N TYR A 260 9.63 -0.26 14.55
CA TYR A 260 10.74 0.65 14.83
C TYR A 260 11.14 1.38 13.56
N MET A 261 11.24 2.70 13.67
CA MET A 261 11.64 3.57 12.56
C MET A 261 12.65 4.61 13.05
N ASP A 262 13.72 4.79 12.30
CA ASP A 262 14.66 5.89 12.43
C ASP A 262 14.36 6.93 11.36
N GLY A 263 13.95 8.13 11.74
CA GLY A 263 13.76 9.27 10.85
C GLY A 263 14.96 10.21 10.90
N TYR A 264 15.48 10.63 9.76
CA TYR A 264 16.64 11.53 9.67
C TYR A 264 16.22 12.84 9.00
N GLY A 265 16.34 13.93 9.74
CA GLY A 265 16.19 15.30 9.23
C GLY A 265 17.56 15.99 9.07
N VAL A 266 17.56 17.27 8.75
CA VAL A 266 18.81 18.05 8.49
C VAL A 266 19.76 18.03 9.69
N ARG A 267 19.26 18.18 10.90
CA ARG A 267 20.01 18.14 12.17
C ARG A 267 19.33 17.31 13.22
N SER A 268 18.42 16.44 12.81
CA SER A 268 17.61 15.65 13.74
C SER A 268 17.66 14.17 13.40
N HIS A 269 17.61 13.36 14.46
CA HIS A 269 17.42 11.93 14.37
C HIS A 269 16.30 11.56 15.32
N ILE A 270 15.22 11.01 14.78
CA ILE A 270 14.02 10.65 15.54
C ILE A 270 13.88 9.14 15.52
N LEU A 271 13.88 8.57 16.71
CA LEU A 271 13.60 7.16 16.93
C LEU A 271 12.12 7.02 17.29
N THR A 272 11.36 6.38 16.41
CA THR A 272 9.99 6.00 16.70
C THR A 272 9.95 4.53 17.03
N ARG A 273 9.47 4.22 18.23
CA ARG A 273 9.21 2.85 18.67
C ARG A 273 7.74 2.74 18.99
N SER A 274 7.00 2.03 18.17
CA SER A 274 5.59 1.75 18.40
C SER A 274 5.45 0.30 18.85
N TYR A 275 4.91 0.15 20.04
CA TYR A 275 4.58 -1.11 20.63
C TYR A 275 3.07 -1.16 20.88
N ASN A 276 2.42 -2.07 20.21
CA ASN A 276 1.02 -2.34 20.44
C ASN A 276 0.91 -3.71 21.12
N ASP A 277 -0.01 -3.85 22.07
CA ASP A 277 -0.31 -5.14 22.67
C ASP A 277 -1.07 -6.01 21.65
N ASN A 278 -0.30 -6.65 20.77
CA ASN A 278 -0.82 -7.47 19.69
C ASN A 278 -0.92 -8.97 20.07
N GLN A 279 -0.23 -9.38 21.15
CA GLN A 279 -0.27 -10.77 21.59
C GLN A 279 -1.62 -11.07 22.25
N ARG A 280 -2.39 -11.93 21.62
CA ARG A 280 -3.72 -12.30 22.10
C ARG A 280 -3.97 -13.78 21.93
N PHE A 281 -4.60 -14.37 22.94
CA PHE A 281 -5.13 -15.71 22.89
C PHE A 281 -6.65 -15.64 23.10
N GLY A 282 -7.41 -16.27 22.22
CA GLY A 282 -8.86 -16.15 22.23
C GLY A 282 -9.57 -17.46 21.96
N ILE A 283 -10.78 -17.55 22.50
CA ILE A 283 -11.74 -18.61 22.21
C ILE A 283 -13.00 -17.95 21.69
N GLN A 284 -13.48 -18.39 20.53
CA GLN A 284 -14.73 -17.95 19.94
C GLN A 284 -15.66 -19.15 19.81
N ILE A 285 -16.88 -19.01 20.27
CA ILE A 285 -17.95 -20.02 20.11
C ILE A 285 -19.05 -19.37 19.26
N SER A 286 -19.36 -19.98 18.11
CA SER A 286 -20.40 -19.54 17.20
C SER A 286 -21.46 -20.63 17.07
N TYR A 287 -22.72 -20.29 17.34
CA TYR A 287 -23.84 -21.20 17.17
C TYR A 287 -24.89 -20.58 16.25
N LYS A 288 -25.27 -21.32 15.19
CA LYS A 288 -26.29 -20.91 14.23
C LYS A 288 -27.65 -21.45 14.66
N PHE A 289 -28.49 -20.57 15.20
CA PHE A 289 -29.88 -20.90 15.52
C PHE A 289 -30.72 -20.93 14.23
N ASN A 290 -31.62 -21.90 14.12
CA ASN A 290 -32.60 -22.00 13.04
C ASN A 290 -31.97 -21.94 11.63
N ALA A 291 -30.81 -22.55 11.43
CA ALA A 291 -30.21 -22.70 10.11
C ALA A 291 -30.99 -23.74 9.28
N THR A 292 -32.33 -23.74 9.32
CA THR A 292 -33.13 -24.43 8.34
C THR A 292 -32.82 -23.82 6.98
N LYS A 293 -32.26 -24.60 6.07
CA LYS A 293 -32.17 -24.24 4.66
C LYS A 293 -33.53 -23.76 4.25
N SER A 294 -33.72 -22.47 4.05
CA SER A 294 -34.97 -21.92 3.54
C SER A 294 -35.28 -22.67 2.24
N LYS A 295 -36.27 -23.55 2.28
CA LYS A 295 -36.81 -24.19 1.08
C LYS A 295 -37.57 -23.17 0.20
N TYR A 296 -37.65 -21.93 0.64
CA TYR A 296 -38.34 -20.88 -0.08
C TYR A 296 -37.45 -20.41 -1.24
N LYS A 297 -37.63 -21.05 -2.38
CA LYS A 297 -37.19 -20.57 -3.70
C LYS A 297 -38.26 -19.68 -4.34
N GLY A 298 -38.99 -18.92 -3.55
CA GLY A 298 -39.97 -17.95 -4.08
C GLY A 298 -39.23 -16.76 -4.69
N THR A 299 -39.59 -16.44 -5.90
CA THR A 299 -39.35 -15.11 -6.47
C THR A 299 -40.06 -14.10 -5.55
N GLY A 300 -39.30 -13.23 -4.90
CA GLY A 300 -39.84 -12.24 -3.98
C GLY A 300 -40.94 -11.44 -4.68
N ALA A 301 -42.07 -11.19 -3.98
CA ALA A 301 -43.12 -10.35 -4.48
C ALA A 301 -42.52 -9.01 -4.93
N GLY A 302 -42.83 -8.57 -6.16
CA GLY A 302 -42.37 -7.28 -6.73
C GLY A 302 -41.16 -7.38 -7.67
N GLN A 303 -40.63 -8.55 -8.03
CA GLN A 303 -39.56 -8.62 -9.06
C GLN A 303 -40.04 -8.25 -10.46
N SER A 304 -41.31 -8.53 -10.78
CA SER A 304 -41.94 -8.09 -12.03
C SER A 304 -42.08 -6.55 -12.13
N GLU A 305 -42.21 -5.87 -11.00
CA GLU A 305 -42.26 -4.41 -10.95
C GLU A 305 -40.87 -3.74 -11.07
N LYS A 306 -39.83 -4.39 -10.57
CA LYS A 306 -38.44 -3.92 -10.69
C LYS A 306 -37.91 -4.00 -12.13
N GLN A 307 -38.46 -4.88 -12.96
CA GLN A 307 -38.09 -4.97 -14.38
C GLN A 307 -38.75 -3.93 -15.26
N ARG A 308 -39.67 -3.12 -14.70
CA ARG A 308 -40.40 -2.03 -15.38
C ARG A 308 -39.81 -0.64 -15.09
N LEU A 309 -38.83 -0.54 -14.20
CA LEU A 309 -38.03 0.66 -13.91
C LEU A 309 -36.67 0.59 -14.63
#